data_9dc45a2551f8f55a146c590ffad395bb
#
_entry.id   9dc45a2551f8f55a146c590ffad395bb
#
_cell.length_a   1.000
_cell.length_b   1.000
_cell.length_c   1.000
_cell.angle_alpha   90.00
_cell.angle_beta   90.00
_cell.angle_gamma   90.00
#
_symmetry.space_group_name_H-M   'P 1'
#
loop_
_entity.id
_entity.type
_entity.pdbx_description
1 polymer ?
#
loop_
_entity_poly.entity_id
_entity_poly.type
_entity_poly.pdbx_seq_one_letter_code
_entity_poly.pdbx_strand_id
1 'polypeptide(L)'
;MAEHTNFGRFAKAALERNWKLKRNDIGPDARLAKWGMTFTTKSYEIGEIGHYCIMRLKALGGIMKMETVIFAPTGVDAPLMNLDWVKVLGKETLIAELYDTQLQPWPEEKQAEFKKIAARDSDLEDRVNEPHWYDSIRYSCSYNKSGKGVSERFNRTGQAYIGIYCAQLSEAPACDGEDREEKRRKVRDFAGHLYEEGGQAVNMLTKLFGKETAERVILQHMYGV
;
A
#
# COMPACT_ATOMS: atom_id res chain seq x y z
N MET A 1 10.32 18.80 16.05
CA MET A 1 10.71 17.45 15.60
C MET A 1 9.69 17.01 14.57
N ALA A 2 10.05 16.87 13.31
CA ALA A 2 9.11 16.43 12.28
C ALA A 2 8.68 14.99 12.59
N GLU A 3 7.45 14.85 12.99
CA GLU A 3 6.83 13.57 13.25
C GLU A 3 6.87 12.73 11.97
N HIS A 4 7.31 11.50 12.12
CA HIS A 4 7.18 10.50 11.06
C HIS A 4 5.70 10.33 10.76
N THR A 5 5.32 10.34 9.49
CA THR A 5 4.02 9.81 9.07
C THR A 5 3.84 8.46 9.73
N ASN A 6 2.65 8.18 10.16
CA ASN A 6 2.36 6.99 10.94
C ASN A 6 1.16 6.24 10.34
N PHE A 7 1.16 6.18 9.00
CA PHE A 7 0.06 5.57 8.23
C PHE A 7 -0.17 4.12 8.64
N GLY A 8 0.91 3.35 8.75
CA GLY A 8 0.78 1.96 9.17
C GLY A 8 0.23 1.80 10.60
N ARG A 9 0.55 2.70 11.53
CA ARG A 9 -0.05 2.65 12.87
C ARG A 9 -1.52 3.05 12.84
N PHE A 10 -1.85 4.06 12.06
CA PHE A 10 -3.23 4.51 11.87
C PHE A 10 -4.07 3.41 11.21
N ALA A 11 -3.58 2.82 10.13
CA ALA A 11 -4.22 1.70 9.43
C ALA A 11 -4.46 0.50 10.35
N LYS A 12 -3.43 0.12 11.12
CA LYS A 12 -3.55 -0.96 12.10
C LYS A 12 -4.67 -0.67 13.10
N ALA A 13 -4.70 0.52 13.68
CA ALA A 13 -5.74 0.91 14.64
C ALA A 13 -7.15 0.97 14.00
N ALA A 14 -7.25 1.38 12.72
CA ALA A 14 -8.51 1.37 11.99
C ALA A 14 -9.03 -0.06 11.74
N LEU A 15 -8.15 -0.97 11.34
CA LEU A 15 -8.48 -2.38 11.13
C LEU A 15 -8.88 -3.07 12.44
N GLU A 16 -8.17 -2.82 13.54
CA GLU A 16 -8.42 -3.44 14.85
C GLU A 16 -9.77 -3.08 15.47
N ARG A 17 -10.49 -2.10 14.92
CA ARG A 17 -11.86 -1.79 15.34
C ARG A 17 -12.87 -2.87 14.92
N ASN A 18 -12.63 -3.51 13.78
CA ASN A 18 -13.55 -4.46 13.19
C ASN A 18 -13.00 -5.89 13.14
N TRP A 19 -11.67 -6.07 13.16
CA TRP A 19 -11.03 -7.36 12.96
C TRP A 19 -9.87 -7.62 13.90
N LYS A 20 -9.67 -8.89 14.18
CA LYS A 20 -8.46 -9.35 14.87
C LYS A 20 -7.32 -9.47 13.86
N LEU A 21 -6.23 -8.78 14.11
CA LEU A 21 -5.02 -8.90 13.32
C LEU A 21 -4.10 -9.96 13.92
N LYS A 22 -3.66 -10.90 13.10
CA LYS A 22 -2.63 -11.88 13.44
C LYS A 22 -1.33 -11.46 12.78
N ARG A 23 -0.31 -11.15 13.57
CA ARG A 23 1.01 -10.84 13.04
C ARG A 23 1.68 -12.12 12.54
N ASN A 24 2.22 -12.06 11.32
CA ASN A 24 3.01 -13.13 10.73
C ASN A 24 4.44 -13.06 11.27
N ASP A 25 5.01 -14.22 11.55
CA ASP A 25 6.45 -14.34 11.80
C ASP A 25 7.15 -14.44 10.43
N ILE A 26 7.88 -13.41 10.08
CA ILE A 26 8.62 -13.30 8.82
C ILE A 26 10.14 -13.40 9.05
N GLY A 27 10.53 -13.87 10.23
CA GLY A 27 11.93 -14.16 10.55
C GLY A 27 12.88 -12.98 10.26
N PRO A 28 14.03 -13.24 9.60
CA PRO A 28 15.03 -12.22 9.30
C PRO A 28 14.53 -11.13 8.35
N ASP A 29 13.51 -11.38 7.53
CA ASP A 29 12.95 -10.42 6.59
C ASP A 29 12.22 -9.27 7.29
N ALA A 30 11.93 -9.40 8.58
CA ALA A 30 11.37 -8.32 9.40
C ALA A 30 12.29 -7.08 9.44
N ARG A 31 13.60 -7.29 9.25
CA ARG A 31 14.58 -6.22 9.19
C ARG A 31 15.74 -6.59 8.25
N LEU A 32 15.74 -6.02 7.09
CA LEU A 32 16.81 -6.14 6.11
C LEU A 32 17.64 -4.85 6.12
N ALA A 33 18.97 -4.97 6.25
CA ALA A 33 19.87 -3.82 6.29
C ALA A 33 21.13 -4.06 5.47
N LYS A 34 21.46 -3.13 4.58
CA LYS A 34 22.67 -3.17 3.73
C LYS A 34 23.00 -1.76 3.23
N TRP A 35 24.28 -1.42 3.22
CA TRP A 35 24.83 -0.17 2.68
C TRP A 35 24.13 1.11 3.19
N GLY A 36 23.86 1.18 4.49
CA GLY A 36 23.21 2.33 5.11
C GLY A 36 21.71 2.46 4.84
N MET A 37 21.11 1.45 4.19
CA MET A 37 19.67 1.32 4.02
C MET A 37 19.11 0.28 4.98
N THR A 38 17.96 0.57 5.57
CA THR A 38 17.24 -0.36 6.45
C THR A 38 15.79 -0.41 6.07
N PHE A 39 15.34 -1.61 5.71
CA PHE A 39 13.92 -1.95 5.52
C PHE A 39 13.41 -2.63 6.78
N THR A 40 12.23 -2.24 7.22
CA THR A 40 11.51 -2.93 8.31
C THR A 40 10.12 -3.28 7.82
N THR A 41 9.77 -4.56 7.88
CA THR A 41 8.50 -5.10 7.39
C THR A 41 7.69 -5.68 8.54
N LYS A 42 6.40 -5.43 8.54
CA LYS A 42 5.41 -6.05 9.43
C LYS A 42 4.26 -6.53 8.57
N SER A 43 4.00 -7.80 8.63
CA SER A 43 2.99 -8.51 7.85
C SER A 43 1.92 -9.05 8.79
N TYR A 44 0.66 -8.97 8.38
CA TYR A 44 -0.49 -9.38 9.19
C TYR A 44 -1.56 -10.03 8.33
N GLU A 45 -2.23 -11.04 8.88
CA GLU A 45 -3.52 -11.51 8.42
C GLU A 45 -4.65 -10.72 9.09
N ILE A 46 -5.67 -10.37 8.32
CA ILE A 46 -6.88 -9.66 8.78
C ILE A 46 -8.03 -10.66 8.81
N GLY A 47 -8.09 -11.56 9.79
CA GLY A 47 -9.15 -12.57 9.88
C GLY A 47 -9.41 -13.24 8.52
N GLU A 48 -10.70 -13.25 8.09
CA GLU A 48 -11.11 -13.79 6.80
C GLU A 48 -11.02 -12.78 5.63
N ILE A 49 -10.52 -11.54 5.89
CA ILE A 49 -10.53 -10.45 4.92
C ILE A 49 -9.37 -10.55 3.93
N GLY A 50 -8.17 -10.83 4.44
CA GLY A 50 -6.97 -10.88 3.61
C GLY A 50 -5.71 -10.43 4.34
N HIS A 51 -4.84 -9.74 3.63
CA HIS A 51 -3.50 -9.40 4.09
C HIS A 51 -3.30 -7.90 4.28
N TYR A 52 -2.47 -7.54 5.27
CA TYR A 52 -2.07 -6.18 5.57
C TYR A 52 -0.56 -6.10 5.84
N CYS A 53 0.12 -5.17 5.17
CA CYS A 53 1.55 -4.98 5.35
C CYS A 53 1.90 -3.52 5.63
N ILE A 54 2.94 -3.35 6.46
CA ILE A 54 3.64 -2.07 6.66
C ILE A 54 5.10 -2.31 6.35
N MET A 55 5.65 -1.58 5.38
CA MET A 55 7.08 -1.54 5.14
C MET A 55 7.61 -0.11 5.34
N ARG A 56 8.77 0.01 5.97
CA ARG A 56 9.48 1.29 6.14
C ARG A 56 10.90 1.17 5.64
N LEU A 57 11.33 2.17 4.90
CA LEU A 57 12.72 2.34 4.49
C LEU A 57 13.31 3.58 5.17
N LYS A 58 14.52 3.43 5.67
CA LYS A 58 15.42 4.55 6.03
C LYS A 58 16.72 4.36 5.28
N ALA A 59 17.18 5.42 4.63
CA ALA A 59 18.43 5.42 3.86
C ALA A 59 19.15 6.76 4.01
N LEU A 60 20.44 6.77 3.64
CA LEU A 60 21.27 7.97 3.61
C LEU A 60 21.27 8.73 4.96
N GLY A 61 21.49 8.03 6.07
CA GLY A 61 21.47 8.63 7.40
C GLY A 61 20.11 9.23 7.81
N GLY A 62 19.00 8.81 7.14
CA GLY A 62 17.65 9.32 7.42
C GLY A 62 17.22 10.48 6.54
N ILE A 63 18.03 10.88 5.55
CA ILE A 63 17.65 11.89 4.53
C ILE A 63 16.54 11.35 3.65
N MET A 64 16.57 10.04 3.34
CA MET A 64 15.50 9.34 2.63
C MET A 64 14.70 8.48 3.62
N LYS A 65 13.38 8.64 3.58
CA LYS A 65 12.42 7.85 4.36
C LYS A 65 11.25 7.46 3.48
N MET A 66 10.74 6.25 3.68
CA MET A 66 9.54 5.77 3.02
C MET A 66 8.70 4.98 4.03
N GLU A 67 7.41 5.08 3.91
CA GLU A 67 6.45 4.20 4.55
C GLU A 67 5.45 3.72 3.51
N THR A 68 5.35 2.41 3.35
CA THR A 68 4.39 1.73 2.48
C THR A 68 3.37 1.02 3.35
N VAL A 69 2.11 1.17 3.00
CA VAL A 69 0.98 0.45 3.62
C VAL A 69 0.21 -0.24 2.50
N ILE A 70 0.02 -1.54 2.64
CA ILE A 70 -0.67 -2.37 1.65
C ILE A 70 -1.85 -3.07 2.31
N PHE A 71 -2.98 -3.04 1.62
CA PHE A 71 -4.16 -3.84 1.91
C PHE A 71 -4.43 -4.73 0.69
N ALA A 72 -4.30 -6.03 0.87
CA ALA A 72 -4.54 -7.03 -0.16
C ALA A 72 -5.72 -7.93 0.24
N PRO A 73 -6.96 -7.50 -0.03
CA PRO A 73 -8.15 -8.27 0.31
C PRO A 73 -8.26 -9.50 -0.59
N THR A 74 -8.40 -10.66 0.02
CA THR A 74 -8.56 -11.96 -0.68
C THR A 74 -9.81 -12.72 -0.25
N GLY A 75 -10.47 -12.26 0.80
CA GLY A 75 -11.69 -12.87 1.32
C GLY A 75 -12.93 -11.99 1.23
N VAL A 76 -12.78 -10.76 0.72
CA VAL A 76 -13.88 -9.84 0.42
C VAL A 76 -13.65 -9.16 -0.93
N ASP A 77 -14.74 -8.77 -1.59
CA ASP A 77 -14.69 -8.12 -2.90
C ASP A 77 -14.48 -6.61 -2.78
N ALA A 78 -13.24 -6.25 -2.47
CA ALA A 78 -12.77 -4.87 -2.36
C ALA A 78 -11.52 -4.65 -3.24
N PRO A 79 -11.24 -3.41 -3.69
CA PRO A 79 -10.02 -3.11 -4.45
C PRO A 79 -8.76 -3.36 -3.60
N LEU A 80 -7.65 -3.69 -4.23
CA LEU A 80 -6.35 -3.65 -3.58
C LEU A 80 -5.94 -2.19 -3.39
N MET A 81 -5.36 -1.84 -2.23
CA MET A 81 -4.88 -0.49 -1.96
C MET A 81 -3.41 -0.49 -1.55
N ASN A 82 -2.62 0.33 -2.24
CA ASN A 82 -1.27 0.69 -1.85
C ASN A 82 -1.22 2.16 -1.44
N LEU A 83 -0.59 2.45 -0.31
CA LEU A 83 -0.28 3.81 0.10
C LEU A 83 1.22 3.92 0.37
N ASP A 84 1.89 4.79 -0.39
CA ASP A 84 3.29 5.10 -0.26
C ASP A 84 3.50 6.56 0.12
N TRP A 85 4.24 6.79 1.17
CA TRP A 85 4.79 8.09 1.48
C TRP A 85 6.31 8.03 1.39
N VAL A 86 6.87 8.96 0.63
CA VAL A 86 8.32 9.08 0.42
C VAL A 86 8.77 10.48 0.75
N LYS A 87 9.86 10.62 1.49
CA LYS A 87 10.52 11.90 1.76
C LYS A 87 11.98 11.80 1.41
N VAL A 88 12.43 12.69 0.52
CA VAL A 88 13.82 12.81 0.10
C VAL A 88 14.20 14.28 0.03
N LEU A 89 15.27 14.70 0.73
CA LEU A 89 15.78 16.08 0.71
C LEU A 89 14.69 17.15 0.96
N GLY A 90 13.72 16.85 1.82
CA GLY A 90 12.64 17.76 2.17
C GLY A 90 11.46 17.81 1.18
N LYS A 91 11.59 17.22 -0.01
CA LYS A 91 10.44 16.97 -0.91
C LYS A 91 9.73 15.71 -0.42
N GLU A 92 8.40 15.78 -0.35
CA GLU A 92 7.54 14.66 0.02
C GLU A 92 6.66 14.27 -1.14
N THR A 93 6.35 12.99 -1.23
CA THR A 93 5.39 12.43 -2.18
C THR A 93 4.43 11.53 -1.39
N LEU A 94 3.16 11.68 -1.64
CA LEU A 94 2.13 10.75 -1.17
C LEU A 94 1.44 10.14 -2.39
N ILE A 95 1.41 8.82 -2.42
CA ILE A 95 0.74 8.00 -3.42
C ILE A 95 -0.26 7.14 -2.67
N ALA A 96 -1.54 7.20 -3.02
CA ALA A 96 -2.55 6.27 -2.52
C ALA A 96 -3.33 5.74 -3.72
N GLU A 97 -3.00 4.55 -4.14
CA GLU A 97 -3.52 3.94 -5.35
C GLU A 97 -4.45 2.77 -5.02
N LEU A 98 -5.56 2.73 -5.73
CA LEU A 98 -6.55 1.67 -5.64
C LEU A 98 -6.59 0.95 -6.98
N TYR A 99 -6.56 -0.39 -6.95
CA TYR A 99 -6.45 -1.22 -8.14
C TYR A 99 -7.63 -2.17 -8.25
N ASP A 100 -8.12 -2.30 -9.48
CA ASP A 100 -9.21 -3.20 -9.83
C ASP A 100 -8.78 -4.67 -9.76
N THR A 101 -8.88 -5.20 -8.55
CA THR A 101 -8.73 -6.63 -8.28
C THR A 101 -10.06 -7.27 -7.87
N GLN A 102 -11.17 -6.58 -8.12
CA GLN A 102 -12.50 -7.00 -7.71
C GLN A 102 -13.12 -7.97 -8.70
N LEU A 103 -14.15 -8.68 -8.23
CA LEU A 103 -14.96 -9.58 -9.04
C LEU A 103 -16.14 -8.82 -9.68
N GLN A 104 -16.64 -7.81 -8.97
CA GLN A 104 -17.72 -6.95 -9.43
C GLN A 104 -17.24 -5.51 -9.58
N PRO A 105 -17.86 -4.72 -10.48
CA PRO A 105 -17.53 -3.31 -10.66
C PRO A 105 -17.65 -2.53 -9.34
N TRP A 106 -16.63 -1.75 -9.01
CA TRP A 106 -16.66 -0.93 -7.80
C TRP A 106 -17.58 0.27 -7.96
N PRO A 107 -18.60 0.45 -7.08
CA PRO A 107 -19.60 1.50 -7.22
C PRO A 107 -18.99 2.90 -7.29
N GLU A 108 -19.53 3.75 -8.16
CA GLU A 108 -19.01 5.12 -8.33
C GLU A 108 -19.18 6.00 -7.09
N GLU A 109 -20.23 5.80 -6.31
CA GLU A 109 -20.44 6.51 -5.05
C GLU A 109 -19.33 6.22 -4.03
N LYS A 110 -18.81 4.99 -3.99
CA LYS A 110 -17.67 4.62 -3.15
C LYS A 110 -16.38 5.26 -3.63
N GLN A 111 -16.16 5.35 -4.94
CA GLN A 111 -15.02 6.06 -5.52
C GLN A 111 -15.11 7.57 -5.29
N ALA A 112 -16.31 8.15 -5.31
CA ALA A 112 -16.54 9.57 -5.11
C ALA A 112 -16.04 10.09 -3.76
N GLU A 113 -16.04 9.26 -2.72
CA GLU A 113 -15.51 9.63 -1.40
C GLU A 113 -14.01 9.93 -1.48
N PHE A 114 -13.23 9.10 -2.18
CA PHE A 114 -11.81 9.32 -2.39
C PHE A 114 -11.56 10.54 -3.28
N LYS A 115 -12.34 10.73 -4.35
CA LYS A 115 -12.25 11.90 -5.22
C LYS A 115 -12.45 13.21 -4.45
N LYS A 116 -13.38 13.23 -3.49
CA LYS A 116 -13.60 14.41 -2.60
C LYS A 116 -12.36 14.72 -1.74
N ILE A 117 -11.64 13.70 -1.28
CA ILE A 117 -10.40 13.90 -0.50
C ILE A 117 -9.30 14.40 -1.43
N ALA A 118 -9.11 13.77 -2.59
CA ALA A 118 -8.09 14.18 -3.58
C ALA A 118 -8.27 15.63 -4.04
N ALA A 119 -9.50 16.07 -4.23
CA ALA A 119 -9.84 17.44 -4.66
C ALA A 119 -9.38 18.53 -3.68
N ARG A 120 -9.22 18.21 -2.38
CA ARG A 120 -8.72 19.15 -1.36
C ARG A 120 -7.27 19.57 -1.60
N ASP A 121 -6.54 18.79 -2.35
CA ASP A 121 -5.12 18.95 -2.65
C ASP A 121 -4.88 19.27 -4.13
N SER A 122 -5.88 19.86 -4.81
CA SER A 122 -5.82 20.19 -6.25
C SER A 122 -4.75 21.24 -6.60
N ASP A 123 -4.31 22.03 -5.63
CA ASP A 123 -3.23 23.02 -5.77
C ASP A 123 -1.82 22.40 -5.67
N LEU A 124 -1.72 21.14 -5.25
CA LEU A 124 -0.43 20.45 -5.22
C LEU A 124 -0.07 19.87 -6.59
N GLU A 125 1.23 19.79 -6.83
CA GLU A 125 1.80 19.25 -8.05
C GLU A 125 1.45 17.76 -8.19
N ASP A 126 0.87 17.38 -9.34
CA ASP A 126 0.73 15.99 -9.72
C ASP A 126 2.12 15.38 -9.99
N ARG A 127 2.37 14.23 -9.44
CA ARG A 127 3.56 13.49 -9.82
C ARG A 127 3.34 12.88 -11.19
N VAL A 128 4.13 13.31 -12.15
CA VAL A 128 4.17 12.69 -13.48
C VAL A 128 4.95 11.38 -13.35
N ASN A 129 4.31 10.28 -13.65
CA ASN A 129 4.94 8.96 -13.77
C ASN A 129 5.06 8.59 -15.24
N GLU A 130 6.06 7.77 -15.55
CA GLU A 130 6.05 7.02 -16.81
C GLU A 130 4.87 6.04 -16.81
N PRO A 131 4.32 5.70 -17.98
CA PRO A 131 3.25 4.72 -18.07
C PRO A 131 3.65 3.38 -17.45
N HIS A 132 2.73 2.81 -16.69
CA HIS A 132 2.91 1.50 -16.07
C HIS A 132 1.79 0.55 -16.49
N TRP A 133 2.05 -0.74 -16.49
CA TRP A 133 1.07 -1.77 -16.83
C TRP A 133 -0.22 -1.67 -15.98
N TYR A 134 -0.09 -1.28 -14.72
CA TYR A 134 -1.22 -1.16 -13.79
C TYR A 134 -2.07 0.08 -13.99
N ASP A 135 -1.69 1.00 -14.88
CA ASP A 135 -2.49 2.21 -15.15
C ASP A 135 -3.88 1.86 -15.72
N SER A 136 -3.99 0.73 -16.44
CA SER A 136 -5.25 0.24 -17.00
C SER A 136 -6.22 -0.30 -15.94
N ILE A 137 -5.71 -0.71 -14.78
CA ILE A 137 -6.50 -1.25 -13.67
C ILE A 137 -6.49 -0.33 -12.43
N ARG A 138 -5.84 0.83 -12.53
CA ARG A 138 -5.82 1.82 -11.46
C ARG A 138 -7.05 2.71 -11.52
N TYR A 139 -7.79 2.78 -10.42
CA TYR A 139 -8.96 3.65 -10.32
C TYR A 139 -8.58 5.14 -10.37
N SER A 140 -9.41 5.94 -11.07
CA SER A 140 -9.22 7.39 -11.24
C SER A 140 -9.33 8.20 -9.94
N CYS A 141 -9.83 7.59 -8.88
CA CYS A 141 -9.88 8.17 -7.54
C CYS A 141 -8.57 7.99 -6.75
N SER A 142 -7.55 7.41 -7.35
CA SER A 142 -6.20 7.31 -6.78
C SER A 142 -5.57 8.71 -6.62
N TYR A 143 -4.65 8.82 -5.67
CA TYR A 143 -3.97 10.07 -5.31
C TYR A 143 -2.47 9.94 -5.55
N ASN A 144 -1.87 10.93 -6.23
CA ASN A 144 -0.44 10.94 -6.48
C ASN A 144 0.08 12.38 -6.56
N LYS A 145 0.52 12.93 -5.43
CA LYS A 145 0.95 14.32 -5.31
C LYS A 145 2.32 14.45 -4.67
N SER A 146 3.01 15.55 -4.98
CA SER A 146 4.28 15.89 -4.34
C SER A 146 4.35 17.34 -3.92
N GLY A 147 5.22 17.65 -2.94
CA GLY A 147 5.40 18.99 -2.45
C GLY A 147 6.51 19.11 -1.40
N LYS A 148 6.80 20.35 -1.00
CA LYS A 148 7.69 20.67 0.14
C LYS A 148 6.86 21.29 1.26
N GLY A 149 7.18 20.95 2.53
CA GLY A 149 6.46 21.48 3.68
C GLY A 149 5.02 21.03 3.83
N VAL A 150 4.66 19.91 3.20
CA VAL A 150 3.27 19.38 3.11
C VAL A 150 2.99 18.19 4.06
N SER A 151 3.89 17.94 5.01
CA SER A 151 3.81 16.74 5.90
C SER A 151 2.47 16.60 6.61
N GLU A 152 1.94 17.67 7.20
CA GLU A 152 0.64 17.63 7.89
C GLU A 152 -0.51 17.39 6.92
N ARG A 153 -0.44 18.01 5.74
CA ARG A 153 -1.45 17.86 4.70
C ARG A 153 -1.49 16.42 4.21
N PHE A 154 -0.34 15.86 3.84
CA PHE A 154 -0.23 14.46 3.43
C PHE A 154 -0.64 13.49 4.53
N ASN A 155 -0.32 13.81 5.79
CA ASN A 155 -0.76 13.00 6.91
C ASN A 155 -2.29 12.96 7.02
N ARG A 156 -2.97 14.12 6.90
CA ARG A 156 -4.45 14.17 6.90
C ARG A 156 -5.04 13.42 5.70
N THR A 157 -4.52 13.66 4.51
CA THR A 157 -5.00 13.02 3.28
C THR A 157 -4.83 11.51 3.32
N GLY A 158 -3.64 11.01 3.66
CA GLY A 158 -3.38 9.58 3.74
C GLY A 158 -4.22 8.89 4.84
N GLN A 159 -4.40 9.52 6.00
CA GLN A 159 -5.28 8.99 7.04
C GLN A 159 -6.74 8.97 6.59
N ALA A 160 -7.20 9.98 5.83
CA ALA A 160 -8.56 10.00 5.29
C ALA A 160 -8.76 8.87 4.27
N TYR A 161 -7.80 8.64 3.35
CA TYR A 161 -7.84 7.50 2.43
C TYR A 161 -7.93 6.17 3.16
N ILE A 162 -7.06 5.94 4.15
CA ILE A 162 -7.09 4.73 4.96
C ILE A 162 -8.40 4.58 5.70
N GLY A 163 -8.92 5.67 6.29
CA GLY A 163 -10.18 5.65 7.04
C GLY A 163 -11.37 5.25 6.17
N ILE A 164 -11.51 5.88 4.99
CA ILE A 164 -12.57 5.55 4.02
C ILE A 164 -12.40 4.10 3.55
N TYR A 165 -11.17 3.70 3.18
CA TYR A 165 -10.91 2.35 2.73
C TYR A 165 -11.29 1.30 3.77
N CYS A 166 -10.88 1.46 5.03
CA CYS A 166 -11.23 0.53 6.10
C CYS A 166 -12.73 0.47 6.38
N ALA A 167 -13.45 1.60 6.26
CA ALA A 167 -14.90 1.61 6.36
C ALA A 167 -15.55 0.80 5.22
N GLN A 168 -15.16 1.07 3.98
CA GLN A 168 -15.68 0.34 2.82
C GLN A 168 -15.29 -1.13 2.80
N LEU A 169 -14.10 -1.47 3.33
CA LEU A 169 -13.66 -2.86 3.49
C LEU A 169 -14.59 -3.65 4.43
N SER A 170 -15.13 -2.99 5.47
CA SER A 170 -16.07 -3.62 6.41
C SER A 170 -17.47 -3.86 5.83
N GLU A 171 -17.79 -3.18 4.73
CA GLU A 171 -19.07 -3.31 4.01
C GLU A 171 -18.94 -4.18 2.75
N ALA A 172 -17.72 -4.57 2.39
CA ALA A 172 -17.48 -5.32 1.16
C ALA A 172 -18.08 -6.72 1.23
N PRO A 173 -18.68 -7.22 0.14
CA PRO A 173 -19.20 -8.58 0.09
C PRO A 173 -18.12 -9.62 0.39
N ALA A 174 -18.45 -10.63 1.17
CA ALA A 174 -17.56 -11.77 1.38
C ALA A 174 -17.40 -12.56 0.08
N CYS A 175 -16.21 -13.08 -0.15
CA CYS A 175 -15.90 -13.99 -1.23
C CYS A 175 -15.79 -15.41 -0.66
N ASP A 176 -16.59 -16.34 -1.15
CA ASP A 176 -16.61 -17.73 -0.74
C ASP A 176 -16.38 -18.65 -1.95
N GLY A 177 -15.92 -19.86 -1.70
CA GLY A 177 -15.74 -20.89 -2.73
C GLY A 177 -14.89 -20.41 -3.91
N GLU A 178 -15.45 -20.50 -5.12
CA GLU A 178 -14.79 -20.11 -6.37
C GLU A 178 -14.47 -18.61 -6.43
N ASP A 179 -15.35 -17.77 -5.89
CA ASP A 179 -15.12 -16.32 -5.83
C ASP A 179 -13.87 -15.98 -5.02
N ARG A 180 -13.66 -16.67 -3.90
CA ARG A 180 -12.47 -16.48 -3.06
C ARG A 180 -11.18 -16.89 -3.79
N GLU A 181 -11.21 -17.99 -4.53
CA GLU A 181 -10.05 -18.43 -5.30
C GLU A 181 -9.76 -17.47 -6.46
N GLU A 182 -10.79 -17.01 -7.16
CA GLU A 182 -10.63 -16.00 -8.22
C GLU A 182 -10.10 -14.67 -7.66
N LYS A 183 -10.61 -14.22 -6.53
CA LYS A 183 -10.12 -13.02 -5.84
C LYS A 183 -8.65 -13.15 -5.45
N ARG A 184 -8.25 -14.29 -4.89
CA ARG A 184 -6.85 -14.60 -4.58
C ARG A 184 -5.98 -14.61 -5.83
N ARG A 185 -6.48 -15.17 -6.93
CA ARG A 185 -5.78 -15.20 -8.21
C ARG A 185 -5.50 -13.78 -8.69
N LYS A 186 -6.49 -12.88 -8.70
CA LYS A 186 -6.32 -11.48 -9.10
C LYS A 186 -5.27 -10.75 -8.27
N VAL A 187 -5.25 -10.95 -6.95
CA VAL A 187 -4.22 -10.35 -6.07
C VAL A 187 -2.84 -10.95 -6.35
N ARG A 188 -2.75 -12.25 -6.59
CA ARG A 188 -1.50 -12.93 -6.95
C ARG A 188 -0.96 -12.45 -8.28
N ASP A 189 -1.83 -12.35 -9.30
CA ASP A 189 -1.46 -11.87 -10.62
C ASP A 189 -0.95 -10.43 -10.56
N PHE A 190 -1.62 -9.57 -9.79
CA PHE A 190 -1.16 -8.20 -9.54
C PHE A 190 0.24 -8.17 -8.90
N ALA A 191 0.44 -8.91 -7.82
CA ALA A 191 1.72 -8.96 -7.10
C ALA A 191 2.83 -9.58 -7.97
N GLY A 192 2.51 -10.61 -8.75
CA GLY A 192 3.42 -11.25 -9.70
C GLY A 192 3.88 -10.30 -10.79
N HIS A 193 2.95 -9.62 -11.48
CA HIS A 193 3.30 -8.61 -12.48
C HIS A 193 4.12 -7.46 -11.89
N LEU A 194 3.77 -6.98 -10.69
CA LEU A 194 4.55 -5.94 -10.01
C LEU A 194 5.99 -6.39 -9.75
N TYR A 195 6.19 -7.65 -9.41
CA TYR A 195 7.51 -8.22 -9.21
C TYR A 195 8.28 -8.39 -10.54
N GLU A 196 7.62 -8.90 -11.57
CA GLU A 196 8.23 -9.20 -12.88
C GLU A 196 8.61 -7.94 -13.66
N GLU A 197 7.69 -6.98 -13.76
CA GLU A 197 7.92 -5.69 -14.45
C GLU A 197 8.91 -4.80 -13.68
N GLY A 198 9.05 -5.07 -12.39
CA GLY A 198 9.89 -4.28 -11.51
C GLY A 198 9.23 -2.97 -11.10
N GLY A 199 9.94 -2.25 -10.28
CA GLY A 199 9.59 -0.94 -9.75
C GLY A 199 10.68 -0.53 -8.78
N GLN A 200 10.64 0.70 -8.29
CA GLN A 200 11.73 1.20 -7.45
C GLN A 200 12.00 0.30 -6.22
N ALA A 201 10.95 -0.16 -5.55
CA ALA A 201 11.10 -1.03 -4.39
C ALA A 201 11.62 -2.43 -4.76
N VAL A 202 11.07 -3.05 -5.82
CA VAL A 202 11.48 -4.36 -6.32
C VAL A 202 12.94 -4.33 -6.75
N ASN A 203 13.32 -3.36 -7.58
CA ASN A 203 14.67 -3.20 -8.10
C ASN A 203 15.68 -2.96 -6.96
N MET A 204 15.29 -2.17 -5.96
CA MET A 204 16.14 -1.88 -4.81
C MET A 204 16.33 -3.13 -3.93
N LEU A 205 15.27 -3.85 -3.61
CA LEU A 205 15.34 -5.10 -2.84
C LEU A 205 16.18 -6.16 -3.57
N THR A 206 15.93 -6.34 -4.87
CA THR A 206 16.67 -7.29 -5.71
C THR A 206 18.17 -6.98 -5.75
N LYS A 207 18.52 -5.71 -5.96
CA LYS A 207 19.92 -5.27 -6.01
C LYS A 207 20.65 -5.43 -4.68
N LEU A 208 19.95 -5.19 -3.57
CA LEU A 208 20.54 -5.23 -2.24
C LEU A 208 20.59 -6.63 -1.64
N PHE A 209 19.52 -7.40 -1.78
CA PHE A 209 19.33 -8.63 -1.03
C PHE A 209 19.18 -9.88 -1.90
N GLY A 210 19.16 -9.72 -3.23
CA GLY A 210 19.01 -10.80 -4.20
C GLY A 210 17.54 -11.10 -4.55
N LYS A 211 17.38 -11.84 -5.65
CA LYS A 211 16.06 -12.16 -6.24
C LYS A 211 15.14 -12.88 -5.27
N GLU A 212 15.62 -13.97 -4.67
CA GLU A 212 14.83 -14.81 -3.75
C GLU A 212 14.27 -14.01 -2.55
N THR A 213 15.11 -13.14 -1.97
CA THR A 213 14.68 -12.29 -0.85
C THR A 213 13.67 -11.25 -1.31
N ALA A 214 13.90 -10.62 -2.47
CA ALA A 214 12.99 -9.63 -3.02
C ALA A 214 11.62 -10.24 -3.34
N GLU A 215 11.59 -11.40 -4.00
CA GLU A 215 10.39 -12.16 -4.34
C GLU A 215 9.59 -12.50 -3.08
N ARG A 216 10.23 -13.13 -2.11
CA ARG A 216 9.60 -13.50 -0.84
C ARG A 216 9.05 -12.29 -0.10
N VAL A 217 9.81 -11.20 -0.01
CA VAL A 217 9.35 -9.97 0.67
C VAL A 217 8.14 -9.39 -0.05
N ILE A 218 8.16 -9.31 -1.37
CA ILE A 218 7.07 -8.72 -2.15
C ILE A 218 5.86 -9.64 -2.15
N LEU A 219 5.98 -10.87 -2.61
CA LEU A 219 4.83 -11.74 -2.79
C LEU A 219 4.25 -12.15 -1.43
N GLN A 220 5.08 -12.74 -0.57
CA GLN A 220 4.57 -13.34 0.67
C GLN A 220 4.35 -12.32 1.78
N HIS A 221 5.29 -11.37 1.98
CA HIS A 221 5.20 -10.49 3.14
C HIS A 221 4.44 -9.19 2.87
N MET A 222 4.48 -8.67 1.64
CA MET A 222 3.74 -7.45 1.29
C MET A 222 2.32 -7.75 0.82
N TYR A 223 2.13 -8.76 -0.02
CA TYR A 223 0.81 -9.07 -0.60
C TYR A 223 0.14 -10.34 -0.06
N GLY A 224 0.85 -11.22 0.64
CA GLY A 224 0.29 -12.44 1.26
C GLY A 224 -0.06 -13.54 0.24
N VAL A 225 0.66 -13.63 -0.88
CA VAL A 225 0.41 -14.59 -1.98
C VAL A 225 1.62 -15.48 -2.26
#